data_e2dffa0778fdf39e99a06f2acb584343
#
_entry.id   e2dffa0778fdf39e99a06f2acb584343
#
_cell.length_a   1.000
_cell.length_b   1.000
_cell.length_c   1.000
_cell.angle_alpha   90.00
_cell.angle_beta   90.00
_cell.angle_gamma   90.00
#
_symmetry.space_group_name_H-M   'P 1'
#
loop_
_entity.id
_entity.type
_entity.pdbx_description
1 polymer ?
#
loop_
_entity_poly.entity_id
_entity_poly.type
_entity_poly.pdbx_seq_one_letter_code
_entity_poly.pdbx_strand_id
1 'polypeptide(L)'
;KVYRIIEEVGGVVVAMDACTGMKPFMSDIEEGTGDPIASVARRYLKLPCSCMTPNLRRLRELDGLVERFKPDVVVDVVLHACHSYNVESYKIMNHVKDRYGLPFLKIETDYSDGDVEQIRARVEALFDSLN
;
A
#
# COMPACT_ATOMS: atom_id res chain seq x y z
N LYS A 1 -13.99 -0.09 4.07
CA LYS A 1 -14.69 -1.37 3.82
C LYS A 1 -13.74 -2.53 3.56
N VAL A 2 -12.69 -2.38 2.72
CA VAL A 2 -11.81 -3.50 2.33
C VAL A 2 -11.11 -4.15 3.54
N TYR A 3 -10.57 -3.36 4.48
CA TYR A 3 -9.95 -3.90 5.70
C TYR A 3 -10.92 -4.76 6.52
N ARG A 4 -12.15 -4.27 6.70
CA ARG A 4 -13.17 -5.03 7.41
C ARG A 4 -13.45 -6.38 6.72
N ILE A 5 -13.56 -6.39 5.38
CA ILE A 5 -13.77 -7.62 4.62
C ILE A 5 -12.60 -8.59 4.81
N ILE A 6 -11.34 -8.12 4.71
CA ILE A 6 -10.15 -8.95 4.93
C ILE A 6 -10.18 -9.60 6.31
N GLU A 7 -10.52 -8.84 7.36
CA GLU A 7 -10.57 -9.35 8.74
C GLU A 7 -11.76 -10.30 8.96
N GLU A 8 -12.93 -10.00 8.38
CA GLU A 8 -14.12 -10.88 8.45
C GLU A 8 -13.90 -12.25 7.80
N VAL A 9 -13.06 -12.34 6.77
CA VAL A 9 -12.71 -13.62 6.12
C VAL A 9 -11.46 -14.28 6.73
N GLY A 10 -10.98 -13.80 7.88
CA GLY A 10 -9.93 -14.44 8.67
C GLY A 10 -8.51 -13.94 8.40
N GLY A 11 -8.34 -12.87 7.63
CA GLY A 11 -7.03 -12.21 7.45
C GLY A 11 -6.71 -11.23 8.56
N VAL A 12 -5.43 -10.80 8.61
CA VAL A 12 -4.96 -9.72 9.50
C VAL A 12 -4.17 -8.71 8.68
N VAL A 13 -4.57 -7.43 8.74
CA VAL A 13 -3.83 -6.37 8.06
C VAL A 13 -2.63 -5.96 8.91
N VAL A 14 -1.43 -6.43 8.54
CA VAL A 14 -0.20 -6.22 9.32
C VAL A 14 0.53 -4.91 8.99
N ALA A 15 0.30 -4.35 7.81
CA ALA A 15 0.87 -3.07 7.38
C ALA A 15 -0.02 -2.36 6.36
N MET A 16 0.06 -1.03 6.31
CA MET A 16 -0.75 -0.23 5.39
C MET A 16 0.08 0.91 4.79
N ASP A 17 0.43 0.80 3.49
CA ASP A 17 1.05 1.88 2.70
C ASP A 17 -0.03 2.87 2.22
N ALA A 18 -0.52 3.71 3.11
CA ALA A 18 -1.52 4.72 2.80
C ALA A 18 -1.23 6.04 3.53
N CYS A 19 -1.86 7.13 3.09
CA CYS A 19 -1.71 8.46 3.72
C CYS A 19 -2.21 8.47 5.17
N THR A 20 -3.20 7.63 5.49
CA THR A 20 -3.73 7.40 6.84
C THR A 20 -3.08 6.21 7.55
N GLY A 21 -2.15 5.54 6.89
CA GLY A 21 -1.41 4.40 7.41
C GLY A 21 0.02 4.75 7.83
N MET A 22 0.97 3.89 7.48
CA MET A 22 2.37 4.02 7.90
C MET A 22 3.16 5.07 7.12
N LYS A 23 2.74 5.42 5.90
CA LYS A 23 3.47 6.35 5.01
C LYS A 23 3.93 7.66 5.68
N PRO A 24 3.13 8.36 6.51
CA PRO A 24 3.57 9.56 7.20
C PRO A 24 4.62 9.32 8.28
N PHE A 25 4.79 8.09 8.75
CA PHE A 25 5.64 7.74 9.89
C PHE A 25 6.91 6.96 9.51
N MET A 26 7.17 6.75 8.23
CA MET A 26 8.30 5.93 7.76
C MET A 26 9.66 6.63 7.81
N SER A 27 9.72 7.92 8.12
CA SER A 27 10.97 8.64 8.33
C SER A 27 10.78 9.84 9.26
N ASP A 28 11.81 10.14 10.03
CA ASP A 28 11.82 11.25 10.96
C ASP A 28 12.18 12.59 10.26
N ILE A 29 11.87 13.69 10.95
CA ILE A 29 12.31 15.03 10.59
C ILE A 29 13.73 15.21 11.15
N GLU A 30 14.64 15.72 10.33
CA GLU A 30 16.01 16.02 10.75
C GLU A 30 16.02 17.14 11.80
N GLU A 31 16.56 16.84 12.96
CA GLU A 31 16.68 17.79 14.09
C GLU A 31 18.01 18.57 14.04
N GLY A 32 18.07 19.69 14.76
CA GLY A 32 19.31 20.45 14.94
C GLY A 32 19.84 21.19 13.71
N THR A 33 19.05 21.32 12.63
CA THR A 33 19.49 21.94 11.36
C THR A 33 19.54 23.47 11.39
N GLY A 34 19.04 24.11 12.46
CA GLY A 34 18.91 25.57 12.55
C GLY A 34 17.71 26.14 11.78
N ASP A 35 17.09 25.38 10.88
CA ASP A 35 15.87 25.76 10.13
C ASP A 35 14.84 24.63 10.18
N PRO A 36 13.94 24.62 11.18
CA PRO A 36 12.96 23.57 11.35
C PRO A 36 11.92 23.53 10.21
N ILE A 37 11.58 24.67 9.62
CA ILE A 37 10.63 24.73 8.50
C ILE A 37 11.21 24.04 7.26
N ALA A 38 12.48 24.32 6.94
CA ALA A 38 13.14 23.62 5.85
C ALA A 38 13.29 22.12 6.12
N SER A 39 13.51 21.70 7.37
CA SER A 39 13.57 20.28 7.74
C SER A 39 12.24 19.58 7.53
N VAL A 40 11.13 20.18 7.94
CA VAL A 40 9.76 19.70 7.68
C VAL A 40 9.51 19.62 6.17
N ALA A 41 9.82 20.67 5.42
CA ALA A 41 9.63 20.68 3.97
C ALA A 41 10.42 19.56 3.28
N ARG A 42 11.70 19.39 3.61
CA ARG A 42 12.55 18.29 3.08
C ARG A 42 11.98 16.91 3.39
N ARG A 43 11.44 16.72 4.59
CA ARG A 43 10.81 15.47 4.99
C ARG A 43 9.56 15.17 4.13
N TYR A 44 8.66 16.14 3.97
CA TYR A 44 7.41 15.95 3.22
C TYR A 44 7.64 15.80 1.71
N LEU A 45 8.64 16.46 1.14
CA LEU A 45 9.03 16.26 -0.27
C LEU A 45 9.58 14.86 -0.56
N LYS A 46 9.90 14.08 0.46
CA LYS A 46 10.38 12.70 0.32
C LYS A 46 9.26 11.65 0.46
N LEU A 47 8.01 12.04 0.69
CA LEU A 47 6.90 11.08 0.78
C LEU A 47 6.73 10.34 -0.56
N PRO A 48 6.62 8.99 -0.52
CA PRO A 48 6.50 8.18 -1.73
C PRO A 48 5.05 8.16 -2.25
N CYS A 49 4.53 9.35 -2.57
CA CYS A 49 3.18 9.49 -3.12
C CYS A 49 3.13 9.06 -4.59
N SER A 50 1.99 8.55 -5.04
CA SER A 50 1.79 8.11 -6.43
C SER A 50 1.91 9.24 -7.47
N CYS A 51 1.87 10.51 -7.07
CA CYS A 51 2.14 11.66 -7.94
C CYS A 51 3.63 11.89 -8.22
N MET A 52 4.52 11.20 -7.50
CA MET A 52 5.98 11.32 -7.70
C MET A 52 6.43 10.42 -8.85
N THR A 53 7.35 10.93 -9.68
CA THR A 53 7.92 10.19 -10.81
C THR A 53 9.45 10.31 -10.77
N PRO A 54 10.19 9.20 -10.91
CA PRO A 54 9.81 7.80 -11.20
C PRO A 54 9.38 6.97 -9.97
N ASN A 55 9.27 7.54 -8.79
CA ASN A 55 8.79 6.98 -7.53
C ASN A 55 9.46 5.65 -7.08
N LEU A 56 10.75 5.51 -7.34
CA LEU A 56 11.53 4.34 -6.89
C LEU A 56 11.59 4.23 -5.36
N ARG A 57 11.37 5.35 -4.68
CA ARG A 57 11.32 5.36 -3.22
C ARG A 57 10.16 4.52 -2.69
N ARG A 58 9.00 4.55 -3.35
CA ARG A 58 7.84 3.74 -2.96
C ARG A 58 8.16 2.24 -2.95
N LEU A 59 8.94 1.76 -3.92
CA LEU A 59 9.36 0.36 -3.95
C LEU A 59 10.27 0.02 -2.76
N ARG A 60 11.22 0.90 -2.41
CA ARG A 60 12.09 0.70 -1.24
C ARG A 60 11.34 0.73 0.08
N GLU A 61 10.35 1.60 0.21
CA GLU A 61 9.50 1.66 1.40
C GLU A 61 8.64 0.38 1.50
N LEU A 62 8.12 -0.09 0.37
CA LEU A 62 7.41 -1.37 0.31
C LEU A 62 8.31 -2.55 0.69
N ASP A 63 9.56 -2.57 0.21
CA ASP A 63 10.56 -3.58 0.61
C ASP A 63 10.72 -3.60 2.14
N GLY A 64 10.87 -2.43 2.76
CA GLY A 64 10.97 -2.34 4.22
C GLY A 64 9.73 -2.84 4.97
N LEU A 65 8.53 -2.64 4.42
CA LEU A 65 7.30 -3.18 4.99
C LEU A 65 7.24 -4.70 4.86
N VAL A 66 7.54 -5.24 3.69
CA VAL A 66 7.55 -6.70 3.44
C VAL A 66 8.58 -7.40 4.33
N GLU A 67 9.79 -6.87 4.42
CA GLU A 67 10.87 -7.45 5.24
C GLU A 67 10.54 -7.43 6.74
N ARG A 68 9.89 -6.35 7.21
CA ARG A 68 9.55 -6.18 8.62
C ARG A 68 8.33 -6.99 9.05
N PHE A 69 7.28 -7.01 8.25
CA PHE A 69 5.99 -7.59 8.63
C PHE A 69 5.74 -8.97 8.02
N LYS A 70 6.54 -9.38 7.03
CA LYS A 70 6.47 -10.70 6.37
C LYS A 70 5.05 -11.12 6.02
N PRO A 71 4.32 -10.31 5.22
CA PRO A 71 2.96 -10.64 4.83
C PRO A 71 2.92 -11.87 3.94
N ASP A 72 1.81 -12.61 3.99
CA ASP A 72 1.56 -13.74 3.09
C ASP A 72 1.05 -13.27 1.72
N VAL A 73 0.40 -12.11 1.66
CA VAL A 73 -0.18 -11.52 0.44
C VAL A 73 -0.07 -10.00 0.44
N VAL A 74 -0.15 -9.41 -0.74
CA VAL A 74 -0.29 -7.96 -0.90
C VAL A 74 -1.63 -7.64 -1.57
N VAL A 75 -2.42 -6.77 -0.93
CA VAL A 75 -3.69 -6.27 -1.48
C VAL A 75 -3.52 -4.79 -1.81
N ASP A 76 -3.64 -4.45 -3.09
CA ASP A 76 -3.56 -3.08 -3.59
C ASP A 76 -4.97 -2.52 -3.81
N VAL A 77 -5.34 -1.53 -3.02
CA VAL A 77 -6.66 -0.91 -3.06
C VAL A 77 -6.58 0.44 -3.75
N VAL A 78 -7.22 0.55 -4.89
CA VAL A 78 -7.25 1.77 -5.71
C VAL A 78 -8.68 2.32 -5.76
N LEU A 79 -8.83 3.61 -5.52
CA LEU A 79 -10.13 4.27 -5.73
C LEU A 79 -10.45 4.38 -7.22
N HIS A 80 -11.71 4.21 -7.55
CA HIS A 80 -12.24 4.36 -8.91
C HIS A 80 -11.79 5.70 -9.50
N ALA A 81 -11.34 5.69 -10.74
CA ALA A 81 -10.82 6.85 -11.47
C ALA A 81 -9.54 7.50 -10.85
N CYS A 82 -8.88 6.88 -9.88
CA CYS A 82 -7.60 7.36 -9.38
C CYS A 82 -6.46 6.93 -10.31
N HIS A 83 -6.20 7.72 -11.35
CA HIS A 83 -5.22 7.36 -12.40
C HIS A 83 -3.81 7.15 -11.86
N SER A 84 -3.32 7.99 -10.94
CA SER A 84 -1.96 7.90 -10.43
C SER A 84 -1.70 6.60 -9.67
N TYR A 85 -2.60 6.19 -8.77
CA TYR A 85 -2.48 4.90 -8.09
C TYR A 85 -2.74 3.73 -9.02
N ASN A 86 -3.66 3.86 -9.96
CA ASN A 86 -3.99 2.81 -10.91
C ASN A 86 -2.80 2.45 -11.82
N VAL A 87 -2.05 3.45 -12.29
CA VAL A 87 -0.81 3.25 -13.07
C VAL A 87 0.30 2.64 -12.20
N GLU A 88 0.46 3.11 -10.97
CA GLU A 88 1.44 2.58 -10.03
C GLU A 88 1.19 1.10 -9.65
N SER A 89 -0.08 0.66 -9.61
CA SER A 89 -0.46 -0.72 -9.30
C SER A 89 0.31 -1.76 -10.11
N TYR A 90 0.49 -1.52 -11.40
CA TYR A 90 1.22 -2.43 -12.28
C TYR A 90 2.69 -2.59 -11.85
N LYS A 91 3.32 -1.48 -11.52
CA LYS A 91 4.72 -1.46 -11.07
C LYS A 91 4.89 -2.14 -9.71
N ILE A 92 3.96 -1.88 -8.78
CA ILE A 92 3.94 -2.51 -7.46
C ILE A 92 3.73 -4.02 -7.60
N MET A 93 2.76 -4.44 -8.41
CA MET A 93 2.47 -5.85 -8.67
C MET A 93 3.70 -6.59 -9.18
N ASN A 94 4.37 -6.08 -10.21
CA ASN A 94 5.57 -6.71 -10.76
C ASN A 94 6.69 -6.78 -9.72
N HIS A 95 6.93 -5.69 -8.99
CA HIS A 95 7.95 -5.66 -7.95
C HIS A 95 7.70 -6.70 -6.86
N VAL A 96 6.46 -6.82 -6.38
CA VAL A 96 6.07 -7.79 -5.35
C VAL A 96 6.25 -9.23 -5.86
N LYS A 97 5.79 -9.51 -7.07
CA LYS A 97 5.88 -10.84 -7.68
C LYS A 97 7.32 -11.24 -7.97
N ASP A 98 8.08 -10.36 -8.62
CA ASP A 98 9.44 -10.67 -9.08
C ASP A 98 10.43 -10.78 -7.91
N ARG A 99 10.26 -9.96 -6.88
CA ARG A 99 11.21 -9.90 -5.76
C ARG A 99 10.87 -10.85 -4.62
N TYR A 100 9.59 -11.03 -4.31
CA TYR A 100 9.13 -11.76 -3.13
C TYR A 100 8.30 -13.00 -3.46
N GLY A 101 7.83 -13.16 -4.69
CA GLY A 101 6.94 -14.25 -5.08
C GLY A 101 5.59 -14.22 -4.39
N LEU A 102 5.22 -13.09 -3.77
CA LEU A 102 3.98 -13.00 -3.02
C LEU A 102 2.76 -12.87 -3.95
N PRO A 103 1.65 -13.51 -3.60
CA PRO A 103 0.37 -13.28 -4.25
C PRO A 103 -0.05 -11.80 -4.16
N PHE A 104 -0.66 -11.30 -5.22
CA PHE A 104 -1.04 -9.91 -5.33
C PHE A 104 -2.48 -9.78 -5.83
N LEU A 105 -3.32 -9.09 -5.08
CA LEU A 105 -4.70 -8.79 -5.46
C LEU A 105 -4.90 -7.29 -5.61
N LYS A 106 -5.24 -6.85 -6.83
CA LYS A 106 -5.68 -5.47 -7.05
C LYS A 106 -7.19 -5.37 -6.91
N ILE A 107 -7.66 -4.45 -6.08
CA ILE A 107 -9.07 -4.09 -5.89
C ILE A 107 -9.24 -2.64 -6.33
N GLU A 108 -10.09 -2.41 -7.33
CA GLU A 108 -10.56 -1.08 -7.67
C GLU A 108 -11.97 -0.90 -7.13
N THR A 109 -12.21 0.15 -6.34
CA THR A 109 -13.45 0.33 -5.58
C THR A 109 -13.75 1.82 -5.36
N ASP A 110 -14.92 2.12 -4.85
CA ASP A 110 -15.32 3.46 -4.41
C ASP A 110 -15.81 3.44 -2.94
N TYR A 111 -16.47 4.49 -2.51
CA TYR A 111 -16.99 4.61 -1.14
C TYR A 111 -18.39 3.98 -0.96
N SER A 112 -19.03 3.50 -2.04
CA SER A 112 -20.32 2.80 -1.96
C SER A 112 -20.16 1.38 -1.44
N ASP A 113 -21.24 0.76 -1.02
CA ASP A 113 -21.26 -0.63 -0.56
C ASP A 113 -21.68 -1.61 -1.67
N GLY A 114 -21.90 -1.13 -2.90
CA GLY A 114 -22.44 -1.93 -4.00
C GLY A 114 -21.55 -3.08 -4.48
N ASP A 115 -20.24 -3.05 -4.16
CA ASP A 115 -19.26 -4.05 -4.57
C ASP A 115 -18.71 -4.91 -3.41
N VAL A 116 -19.28 -4.79 -2.22
CA VAL A 116 -18.82 -5.50 -1.00
C VAL A 116 -18.71 -7.00 -1.21
N GLU A 117 -19.76 -7.65 -1.73
CA GLU A 117 -19.77 -9.09 -1.94
C GLU A 117 -18.79 -9.54 -3.03
N GLN A 118 -18.62 -8.74 -4.07
CA GLN A 118 -17.61 -9.00 -5.10
C GLN A 118 -16.19 -8.93 -4.53
N ILE A 119 -15.91 -7.93 -3.70
CA ILE A 119 -14.61 -7.80 -3.02
C ILE A 119 -14.40 -8.99 -2.08
N ARG A 120 -15.42 -9.39 -1.30
CA ARG A 120 -15.37 -10.53 -0.41
C ARG A 120 -14.98 -11.80 -1.15
N ALA A 121 -15.70 -12.15 -2.20
CA ALA A 121 -15.42 -13.34 -3.00
C ALA A 121 -13.98 -13.36 -3.56
N ARG A 122 -13.44 -12.20 -3.95
CA ARG A 122 -12.07 -12.11 -4.46
C ARG A 122 -11.03 -12.27 -3.35
N VAL A 123 -11.29 -11.77 -2.15
CA VAL A 123 -10.39 -11.93 -1.00
C VAL A 123 -10.42 -13.39 -0.51
N GLU A 124 -11.60 -14.01 -0.43
CA GLU A 124 -11.74 -15.44 -0.11
C GLU A 124 -10.97 -16.30 -1.10
N ALA A 125 -11.15 -16.09 -2.41
CA ALA A 125 -10.41 -16.82 -3.44
C ALA A 125 -8.89 -16.63 -3.36
N LEU A 126 -8.42 -15.44 -2.98
CA LEU A 126 -7.01 -15.21 -2.71
C LEU A 126 -6.53 -16.06 -1.54
N PHE A 127 -7.25 -16.10 -0.42
CA PHE A 127 -6.86 -16.85 0.78
C PHE A 127 -6.92 -18.37 0.54
N ASP A 128 -7.92 -18.85 -0.20
CA ASP A 128 -8.00 -20.26 -0.60
C ASP A 128 -6.78 -20.68 -1.45
N SER A 129 -6.19 -19.77 -2.21
CA SER A 129 -5.00 -20.04 -3.03
C SER A 129 -3.69 -20.18 -2.22
N LEU A 130 -3.71 -19.83 -0.92
CA LEU A 130 -2.54 -19.94 -0.04
C LEU A 130 -2.43 -21.31 0.65
N ASN A 131 -3.50 -22.09 0.62
CA ASN A 131 -3.58 -23.44 1.19
C ASN A 131 -3.26 -24.50 0.13
#